data_2c9e4acacf3dff93732d404f02d1b6d2
#
_entry.id   2c9e4acacf3dff93732d404f02d1b6d2
#
_cell.length_a   1.000
_cell.length_b   1.000
_cell.length_c   1.000
_cell.angle_alpha   90.00
_cell.angle_beta   90.00
_cell.angle_gamma   90.00
#
_symmetry.space_group_name_H-M   'P 1'
#
loop_
_entity.id
_entity.type
_entity.pdbx_description
1 polymer ?
#
loop_
_entity_poly.entity_id
_entity_poly.type
_entity_poly.pdbx_seq_one_letter_code
_entity_poly.pdbx_strand_id
1 'polypeptide(L)'
;MKQSKKIMTDISKSIDKYTLRKIFSTGSNIKIVAEYISKHINKPIENGLNGKPTETTSIIFLEENWNYKLGCEIARKLFFQRDSNGVYINKKYAKMIKAENAFLEKSNKLVDSENENWTFSQGKFDNFAQNIIRNDSLSDKQKKELLHEGVDSYFNIVSYNYNRNDFIELLMIENNENILPTLKHINGVDYFIDGISFDQKVSKSLGKEYIKQYKDINQAIKSAQEHPEKLIESLFSNADSGRFNALTNQNKIYFVFMDGIQPPVAIKFNILKDEFKVINMKTKYNLNGIEQEIEYKAILILI
;
A
#
# COMPACT_ATOMS: atom_id res chain seq x y z
N MET A 1 -4.73 -24.05 20.34
CA MET A 1 -5.71 -23.35 19.51
C MET A 1 -5.10 -22.06 18.98
N LYS A 2 -4.68 -22.00 17.72
CA LYS A 2 -4.24 -20.75 17.08
C LYS A 2 -5.49 -19.95 16.75
N GLN A 3 -5.73 -18.83 17.44
CA GLN A 3 -6.74 -17.88 17.03
C GLN A 3 -6.41 -17.42 15.60
N SER A 4 -7.25 -17.75 14.65
CA SER A 4 -7.18 -17.19 13.31
C SER A 4 -7.29 -15.66 13.45
N LYS A 5 -6.24 -14.93 13.08
CA LYS A 5 -6.29 -13.47 13.03
C LYS A 5 -7.38 -13.10 12.03
N LYS A 6 -8.44 -12.48 12.52
CA LYS A 6 -9.55 -11.99 11.72
C LYS A 6 -8.99 -11.04 10.65
N ILE A 7 -9.18 -11.38 9.40
CA ILE A 7 -8.79 -10.53 8.28
C ILE A 7 -9.65 -9.27 8.35
N MET A 8 -9.00 -8.10 8.36
CA MET A 8 -9.71 -6.82 8.31
C MET A 8 -10.25 -6.65 6.89
N THR A 9 -11.54 -6.95 6.68
CA THR A 9 -12.16 -6.89 5.36
C THR A 9 -13.08 -5.69 5.22
N ASP A 10 -14.28 -5.75 5.72
CA ASP A 10 -15.31 -4.73 5.49
C ASP A 10 -15.68 -4.04 6.82
N ILE A 11 -15.48 -2.72 6.90
CA ILE A 11 -15.85 -1.87 8.03
C ILE A 11 -16.89 -0.80 7.64
N SER A 12 -17.53 -0.94 6.48
CA SER A 12 -18.49 0.06 6.01
C SER A 12 -19.69 0.20 6.94
N LYS A 13 -20.09 -0.91 7.58
CA LYS A 13 -21.29 -0.96 8.45
C LYS A 13 -20.96 -1.10 9.92
N SER A 14 -19.81 -1.67 10.27
CA SER A 14 -19.41 -1.89 11.65
C SER A 14 -17.89 -1.85 11.78
N ILE A 15 -17.40 -1.57 12.98
CA ILE A 15 -15.98 -1.55 13.29
C ILE A 15 -15.76 -2.17 14.67
N ASP A 16 -14.80 -3.07 14.80
CA ASP A 16 -14.45 -3.67 16.07
C ASP A 16 -13.30 -2.94 16.77
N LYS A 17 -13.18 -3.16 18.08
CA LYS A 17 -12.14 -2.58 18.94
C LYS A 17 -10.72 -2.75 18.39
N TYR A 18 -10.43 -3.90 17.79
CA TYR A 18 -9.11 -4.20 17.27
C TYR A 18 -8.81 -3.35 16.04
N THR A 19 -9.77 -3.22 15.13
CA THR A 19 -9.69 -2.39 13.93
C THR A 19 -9.59 -0.91 14.30
N LEU A 20 -10.40 -0.42 15.25
CA LEU A 20 -10.32 0.95 15.77
C LEU A 20 -8.91 1.30 16.27
N ARG A 21 -8.32 0.45 17.11
CA ARG A 21 -6.97 0.65 17.64
C ARG A 21 -5.88 0.58 16.57
N LYS A 22 -6.10 -0.20 15.53
CA LYS A 22 -5.17 -0.23 14.40
C LYS A 22 -5.24 1.03 13.56
N ILE A 23 -6.44 1.47 13.17
CA ILE A 23 -6.63 2.65 12.31
C ILE A 23 -6.19 3.93 13.04
N PHE A 24 -6.73 4.16 14.22
CA PHE A 24 -6.59 5.46 14.93
C PHE A 24 -5.38 5.54 15.85
N SER A 25 -4.69 4.47 16.06
CA SER A 25 -3.41 4.31 16.74
C SER A 25 -3.35 4.67 18.24
N THR A 26 -4.10 5.63 18.73
CA THR A 26 -4.10 6.08 20.14
C THR A 26 -5.50 6.20 20.69
N GLY A 27 -5.64 6.02 22.01
CA GLY A 27 -6.92 6.23 22.71
C GLY A 27 -7.42 7.67 22.61
N SER A 28 -6.52 8.65 22.51
CA SER A 28 -6.90 10.05 22.28
C SER A 28 -7.57 10.23 20.92
N ASN A 29 -7.04 9.66 19.85
CA ASN A 29 -7.65 9.72 18.52
C ASN A 29 -9.00 9.00 18.51
N ILE A 30 -9.14 7.84 19.18
CA ILE A 30 -10.41 7.11 19.28
C ILE A 30 -11.47 7.97 19.96
N LYS A 31 -11.12 8.69 21.05
CA LYS A 31 -12.04 9.62 21.70
C LYS A 31 -12.48 10.76 20.77
N ILE A 32 -11.54 11.37 20.06
CA ILE A 32 -11.83 12.44 19.08
C ILE A 32 -12.81 11.94 18.00
N VAL A 33 -12.59 10.73 17.48
CA VAL A 33 -13.48 10.12 16.49
C VAL A 33 -14.88 9.86 17.05
N ALA A 34 -14.97 9.31 18.26
CA ALA A 34 -16.23 9.05 18.92
C ALA A 34 -17.01 10.36 19.19
N GLU A 35 -16.36 11.38 19.71
CA GLU A 35 -16.96 12.70 19.93
C GLU A 35 -17.43 13.35 18.63
N TYR A 36 -16.65 13.22 17.55
CA TYR A 36 -17.04 13.72 16.25
C TYR A 36 -18.31 13.05 15.73
N ILE A 37 -18.35 11.72 15.72
CA ILE A 37 -19.52 10.95 15.28
C ILE A 37 -20.72 11.23 16.20
N SER A 38 -20.55 11.19 17.53
CA SER A 38 -21.57 11.49 18.53
C SER A 38 -22.28 12.82 18.25
N LYS A 39 -21.49 13.87 17.99
CA LYS A 39 -22.01 15.21 17.67
C LYS A 39 -22.85 15.22 16.39
N HIS A 40 -22.40 14.51 15.35
CA HIS A 40 -23.08 14.50 14.05
C HIS A 40 -24.38 13.69 14.05
N ILE A 41 -24.43 12.59 14.82
CA ILE A 41 -25.64 11.77 14.92
C ILE A 41 -26.54 12.16 16.12
N ASN A 42 -26.14 13.18 16.87
CA ASN A 42 -26.83 13.66 18.07
C ASN A 42 -27.11 12.56 19.11
N LYS A 43 -26.12 11.69 19.35
CA LYS A 43 -26.21 10.62 20.35
C LYS A 43 -25.03 10.72 21.31
N PRO A 44 -25.28 10.87 22.65
CA PRO A 44 -24.21 11.07 23.63
C PRO A 44 -23.37 9.78 23.80
N ILE A 45 -22.09 9.97 24.12
CA ILE A 45 -21.20 8.90 24.58
C ILE A 45 -21.41 8.74 26.09
N GLU A 46 -21.49 7.52 26.54
CA GLU A 46 -21.54 7.26 27.99
C GLU A 46 -20.28 7.77 28.70
N ASN A 47 -20.49 8.38 29.86
CA ASN A 47 -19.39 8.86 30.68
C ASN A 47 -18.76 7.70 31.47
N GLY A 48 -17.43 7.72 31.62
CA GLY A 48 -16.75 6.90 32.59
C GLY A 48 -16.87 7.42 34.01
N LEU A 49 -16.19 6.78 34.94
CA LEU A 49 -16.24 7.09 36.38
C LEU A 49 -15.91 8.55 36.72
N ASN A 50 -15.18 9.26 35.88
CA ASN A 50 -14.81 10.67 36.08
C ASN A 50 -15.74 11.68 35.40
N GLY A 51 -16.94 11.27 34.99
CA GLY A 51 -17.92 12.13 34.32
C GLY A 51 -17.53 12.60 32.92
N LYS A 52 -16.50 11.95 32.27
CA LYS A 52 -16.06 12.24 30.91
C LYS A 52 -15.91 10.94 30.12
N PRO A 53 -16.08 10.98 28.79
CA PRO A 53 -15.81 9.81 27.96
C PRO A 53 -14.38 9.30 28.13
N THR A 54 -14.26 7.99 28.27
CA THR A 54 -12.98 7.27 28.30
C THR A 54 -12.69 6.60 26.95
N GLU A 55 -11.49 6.04 26.76
CA GLU A 55 -11.22 5.22 25.57
C GLU A 55 -12.20 4.05 25.48
N THR A 56 -12.48 3.39 26.60
CA THR A 56 -13.39 2.22 26.64
C THR A 56 -14.80 2.59 26.23
N THR A 57 -15.40 3.64 26.82
CA THR A 57 -16.76 4.08 26.47
C THR A 57 -16.84 4.60 25.04
N SER A 58 -15.77 5.21 24.54
CA SER A 58 -15.67 5.65 23.15
C SER A 58 -15.60 4.48 22.17
N ILE A 59 -14.88 3.40 22.50
CA ILE A 59 -14.85 2.18 21.70
C ILE A 59 -16.23 1.54 21.63
N ILE A 60 -16.89 1.35 22.78
CA ILE A 60 -18.25 0.77 22.84
C ILE A 60 -19.22 1.61 21.98
N PHE A 61 -19.17 2.92 22.13
CA PHE A 61 -20.00 3.82 21.33
C PHE A 61 -19.75 3.65 19.82
N LEU A 62 -18.48 3.54 19.39
CA LEU A 62 -18.12 3.40 17.98
C LEU A 62 -18.47 2.02 17.42
N GLU A 63 -18.38 0.94 18.21
CA GLU A 63 -18.81 -0.40 17.80
C GLU A 63 -20.30 -0.45 17.46
N GLU A 64 -21.13 0.33 18.20
CA GLU A 64 -22.57 0.42 18.00
C GLU A 64 -23.00 1.46 16.95
N ASN A 65 -22.27 2.55 16.81
CA ASN A 65 -22.69 3.73 16.06
C ASN A 65 -21.69 4.12 14.96
N TRP A 66 -20.92 3.17 14.46
CA TRP A 66 -19.96 3.45 13.41
C TRP A 66 -20.62 4.02 12.16
N ASN A 67 -20.07 5.12 11.67
CA ASN A 67 -20.46 5.74 10.41
C ASN A 67 -19.19 5.91 9.57
N TYR A 68 -19.06 5.13 8.52
CA TYR A 68 -17.85 5.11 7.69
C TYR A 68 -17.49 6.47 7.10
N LYS A 69 -18.50 7.20 6.58
CA LYS A 69 -18.29 8.53 5.99
C LYS A 69 -17.74 9.52 7.02
N LEU A 70 -18.37 9.61 8.19
CA LEU A 70 -17.90 10.46 9.28
C LEU A 70 -16.52 10.00 9.80
N GLY A 71 -16.29 8.69 9.83
CA GLY A 71 -14.99 8.10 10.14
C GLY A 71 -13.90 8.53 9.17
N CYS A 72 -14.18 8.54 7.87
CA CYS A 72 -13.26 9.08 6.85
C CYS A 72 -12.97 10.55 7.06
N GLU A 73 -14.02 11.37 7.25
CA GLU A 73 -13.88 12.82 7.43
C GLU A 73 -12.95 13.16 8.60
N ILE A 74 -13.18 12.54 9.77
CA ILE A 74 -12.37 12.83 10.96
C ILE A 74 -10.97 12.20 10.86
N ALA A 75 -10.84 10.99 10.30
CA ALA A 75 -9.53 10.36 10.10
C ALA A 75 -8.64 11.21 9.18
N ARG A 76 -9.20 11.77 8.11
CA ARG A 76 -8.49 12.68 7.21
C ARG A 76 -8.08 13.97 7.91
N LYS A 77 -8.93 14.57 8.74
CA LYS A 77 -8.56 15.73 9.56
C LYS A 77 -7.37 15.41 10.48
N LEU A 78 -7.40 14.27 11.17
CA LEU A 78 -6.28 13.83 12.02
C LEU A 78 -5.02 13.50 11.23
N PHE A 79 -5.17 12.93 10.03
CA PHE A 79 -4.05 12.56 9.17
C PHE A 79 -3.30 13.79 8.66
N PHE A 80 -4.03 14.82 8.20
CA PHE A 80 -3.46 16.05 7.62
C PHE A 80 -3.20 17.15 8.66
N GLN A 81 -3.44 16.90 9.94
CA GLN A 81 -3.34 17.90 11.00
C GLN A 81 -1.92 18.45 11.15
N ARG A 82 -1.82 19.78 11.30
CA ARG A 82 -0.58 20.48 11.63
C ARG A 82 -0.70 21.12 13.01
N ASP A 83 0.44 21.30 13.67
CA ASP A 83 0.52 22.08 14.89
C ASP A 83 0.52 23.60 14.60
N SER A 84 0.62 24.42 15.65
CA SER A 84 0.68 25.89 15.56
C SER A 84 1.87 26.43 14.76
N ASN A 85 2.91 25.61 14.59
CA ASN A 85 4.12 25.94 13.83
C ASN A 85 4.06 25.41 12.39
N GLY A 86 2.94 24.83 11.96
CA GLY A 86 2.75 24.25 10.64
C GLY A 86 3.37 22.85 10.46
N VAL A 87 3.88 22.24 11.52
CA VAL A 87 4.49 20.90 11.48
C VAL A 87 3.41 19.82 11.50
N TYR A 88 3.57 18.80 10.66
CA TYR A 88 2.64 17.68 10.61
C TYR A 88 2.69 16.85 11.90
N ILE A 89 1.54 16.71 12.55
CA ILE A 89 1.40 15.95 13.80
C ILE A 89 1.44 14.45 13.52
N ASN A 90 0.80 14.01 12.43
CA ASN A 90 0.78 12.60 12.06
C ASN A 90 2.12 12.18 11.46
N LYS A 91 2.83 11.25 12.12
CA LYS A 91 4.16 10.79 11.71
C LYS A 91 4.15 10.04 10.37
N LYS A 92 3.07 9.29 10.06
CA LYS A 92 2.93 8.60 8.77
C LYS A 92 2.84 9.62 7.66
N TYR A 93 1.96 10.62 7.80
CA TYR A 93 1.83 11.69 6.80
C TYR A 93 3.12 12.49 6.61
N ALA A 94 3.77 12.90 7.71
CA ALA A 94 5.05 13.61 7.64
C ALA A 94 6.14 12.81 6.89
N LYS A 95 6.14 11.48 7.05
CA LYS A 95 7.04 10.59 6.32
C LYS A 95 6.69 10.53 4.83
N MET A 96 5.41 10.43 4.49
CA MET A 96 4.94 10.39 3.10
C MET A 96 5.26 11.68 2.34
N ILE A 97 5.12 12.84 2.97
CA ILE A 97 5.54 14.14 2.39
C ILE A 97 7.06 14.17 2.12
N LYS A 98 7.88 13.62 3.02
CA LYS A 98 9.32 13.50 2.77
C LYS A 98 9.63 12.57 1.59
N ALA A 99 8.89 11.45 1.49
CA ALA A 99 9.02 10.51 0.40
C ALA A 99 8.58 11.14 -0.93
N GLU A 100 7.48 11.90 -0.96
CA GLU A 100 7.03 12.67 -2.11
C GLU A 100 8.10 13.63 -2.60
N ASN A 101 8.63 14.48 -1.72
CA ASN A 101 9.67 15.44 -2.07
C ASN A 101 10.92 14.74 -2.63
N ALA A 102 11.36 13.66 -1.98
CA ALA A 102 12.50 12.88 -2.45
C ALA A 102 12.22 12.18 -3.80
N PHE A 103 10.98 11.75 -4.03
CA PHE A 103 10.56 11.16 -5.29
C PHE A 103 10.54 12.19 -6.42
N LEU A 104 9.96 13.36 -6.19
CA LEU A 104 9.91 14.47 -7.15
C LEU A 104 11.32 14.94 -7.52
N GLU A 105 12.24 15.05 -6.55
CA GLU A 105 13.61 15.47 -6.80
C GLU A 105 14.42 14.45 -7.61
N LYS A 106 14.31 13.15 -7.26
CA LYS A 106 15.14 12.10 -7.84
C LYS A 106 14.58 11.57 -9.16
N SER A 107 13.26 11.58 -9.36
CA SER A 107 12.67 11.03 -10.58
C SER A 107 13.04 11.82 -11.83
N ASN A 108 13.24 13.13 -11.72
CA ASN A 108 13.72 13.95 -12.84
C ASN A 108 15.11 13.52 -13.28
N LYS A 109 15.99 13.12 -12.35
CA LYS A 109 17.35 12.64 -12.66
C LYS A 109 17.37 11.22 -13.23
N LEU A 110 16.37 10.40 -12.88
CA LEU A 110 16.29 9.01 -13.32
C LEU A 110 15.64 8.83 -14.69
N VAL A 111 14.71 9.72 -15.05
CA VAL A 111 14.09 9.76 -16.40
C VAL A 111 15.12 10.18 -17.45
N ASP A 112 16.10 11.01 -17.05
CA ASP A 112 17.15 11.49 -17.94
C ASP A 112 18.30 10.49 -18.12
N SER A 113 18.41 9.47 -17.26
CA SER A 113 19.43 8.43 -17.37
C SER A 113 18.90 7.21 -18.13
N GLU A 114 19.05 7.21 -19.46
CA GLU A 114 18.66 6.09 -20.35
C GLU A 114 19.35 4.76 -20.06
N ASN A 115 20.22 4.69 -19.06
CA ASN A 115 21.14 3.55 -18.87
C ASN A 115 20.88 2.73 -17.62
N GLU A 116 19.85 2.95 -16.88
CA GLU A 116 19.79 2.22 -15.63
C GLU A 116 19.05 0.90 -15.76
N ASN A 117 19.83 -0.10 -15.91
CA ASN A 117 19.49 -1.47 -15.62
C ASN A 117 18.86 -1.59 -14.23
N TRP A 118 17.56 -1.33 -14.13
CA TRP A 118 16.71 -1.55 -12.96
C TRP A 118 16.63 -3.05 -12.62
N THR A 119 17.76 -3.70 -12.62
CA THR A 119 17.87 -5.16 -12.67
C THR A 119 18.04 -5.79 -11.31
N PHE A 120 18.26 -5.04 -10.26
CA PHE A 120 18.53 -5.62 -8.96
C PHE A 120 17.25 -5.74 -8.10
N SER A 121 16.61 -6.92 -8.11
CA SER A 121 15.89 -7.41 -6.95
C SER A 121 16.90 -7.82 -5.87
N GLN A 122 16.47 -7.97 -4.61
CA GLN A 122 17.36 -8.42 -3.54
C GLN A 122 18.14 -9.69 -3.90
N GLY A 123 17.46 -10.70 -4.44
CA GLY A 123 18.13 -11.94 -4.85
C GLY A 123 19.10 -11.77 -6.02
N LYS A 124 18.88 -10.80 -6.91
CA LYS A 124 19.85 -10.49 -7.98
C LYS A 124 21.06 -9.74 -7.43
N PHE A 125 20.90 -8.89 -6.44
CA PHE A 125 22.00 -8.23 -5.76
C PHE A 125 22.87 -9.24 -5.02
N ASP A 126 22.28 -10.20 -4.31
CA ASP A 126 23.01 -11.26 -3.63
C ASP A 126 23.85 -12.10 -4.63
N ASN A 127 23.26 -12.47 -5.77
CA ASN A 127 23.96 -13.20 -6.84
C ASN A 127 25.08 -12.36 -7.46
N PHE A 128 24.86 -11.07 -7.69
CA PHE A 128 25.87 -10.14 -8.19
C PHE A 128 27.06 -10.06 -7.22
N ALA A 129 26.79 -9.86 -5.93
CA ALA A 129 27.82 -9.79 -4.91
C ALA A 129 28.63 -11.12 -4.83
N GLN A 130 27.95 -12.25 -4.84
CA GLN A 130 28.61 -13.57 -4.85
C GLN A 130 29.49 -13.78 -6.08
N ASN A 131 29.03 -13.37 -7.26
CA ASN A 131 29.80 -13.49 -8.50
C ASN A 131 31.08 -12.66 -8.45
N ILE A 132 31.02 -11.41 -7.90
CA ILE A 132 32.21 -10.58 -7.73
C ILE A 132 33.17 -11.20 -6.72
N ILE A 133 32.67 -11.65 -5.57
CA ILE A 133 33.52 -12.24 -4.51
C ILE A 133 34.25 -13.48 -5.02
N ARG A 134 33.56 -14.32 -5.80
CA ARG A 134 34.11 -15.59 -6.35
C ARG A 134 34.97 -15.40 -7.59
N ASN A 135 35.08 -14.20 -8.13
CA ASN A 135 35.86 -13.95 -9.32
C ASN A 135 37.36 -13.82 -8.98
N ASP A 136 38.14 -14.86 -9.21
CA ASP A 136 39.57 -14.90 -8.92
C ASP A 136 40.40 -14.01 -9.85
N SER A 137 39.87 -13.53 -10.97
CA SER A 137 40.57 -12.59 -11.87
C SER A 137 40.57 -11.14 -11.36
N LEU A 138 39.78 -10.83 -10.32
CA LEU A 138 39.67 -9.51 -9.72
C LEU A 138 40.54 -9.42 -8.45
N SER A 139 41.29 -8.33 -8.32
CA SER A 139 41.96 -8.01 -7.07
C SER A 139 40.93 -7.59 -6.00
N ASP A 140 41.29 -7.69 -4.73
CA ASP A 140 40.42 -7.28 -3.61
C ASP A 140 39.98 -5.82 -3.70
N LYS A 141 40.82 -4.96 -4.26
CA LYS A 141 40.49 -3.54 -4.49
C LYS A 141 39.39 -3.42 -5.53
N GLN A 142 39.51 -4.08 -6.66
CA GLN A 142 38.49 -4.10 -7.73
C GLN A 142 37.17 -4.72 -7.25
N LYS A 143 37.23 -5.82 -6.49
CA LYS A 143 36.04 -6.41 -5.86
C LYS A 143 35.29 -5.41 -4.98
N LYS A 144 36.01 -4.69 -4.12
CA LYS A 144 35.43 -3.67 -3.25
C LYS A 144 34.80 -2.53 -4.05
N GLU A 145 35.47 -2.01 -5.07
CA GLU A 145 34.97 -0.93 -5.93
C GLU A 145 33.66 -1.35 -6.63
N LEU A 146 33.63 -2.51 -7.27
CA LEU A 146 32.44 -3.05 -7.93
C LEU A 146 31.27 -3.31 -6.95
N LEU A 147 31.57 -3.79 -5.73
CA LEU A 147 30.56 -3.99 -4.70
C LEU A 147 29.99 -2.66 -4.22
N HIS A 148 30.80 -1.60 -4.06
CA HIS A 148 30.33 -0.27 -3.71
C HIS A 148 29.39 0.29 -4.77
N GLU A 149 29.76 0.23 -6.04
CA GLU A 149 28.88 0.65 -7.15
C GLU A 149 27.56 -0.11 -7.16
N GLY A 150 27.61 -1.42 -6.92
CA GLY A 150 26.41 -2.26 -6.83
C GLY A 150 25.54 -1.90 -5.63
N VAL A 151 26.11 -1.59 -4.47
CA VAL A 151 25.39 -1.15 -3.27
C VAL A 151 24.70 0.19 -3.52
N ASP A 152 25.39 1.14 -4.12
CA ASP A 152 24.82 2.48 -4.42
C ASP A 152 23.66 2.36 -5.40
N SER A 153 23.84 1.56 -6.45
CA SER A 153 22.78 1.27 -7.42
C SER A 153 21.56 0.61 -6.76
N TYR A 154 21.79 -0.40 -5.94
CA TYR A 154 20.73 -1.08 -5.18
C TYR A 154 20.00 -0.12 -4.22
N PHE A 155 20.75 0.70 -3.49
CA PHE A 155 20.18 1.71 -2.58
C PHE A 155 19.28 2.70 -3.34
N ASN A 156 19.72 3.20 -4.49
CA ASN A 156 18.96 4.13 -5.31
C ASN A 156 17.64 3.52 -5.77
N ILE A 157 17.68 2.27 -6.24
CA ILE A 157 16.48 1.53 -6.69
C ILE A 157 15.49 1.30 -5.53
N VAL A 158 16.00 0.86 -4.38
CA VAL A 158 15.15 0.61 -3.20
C VAL A 158 14.54 1.90 -2.70
N SER A 159 15.34 2.97 -2.62
CA SER A 159 14.87 4.31 -2.21
C SER A 159 13.80 4.84 -3.16
N TYR A 160 14.01 4.71 -4.47
CA TYR A 160 13.02 5.11 -5.47
C TYR A 160 11.71 4.35 -5.30
N ASN A 161 11.76 3.01 -5.24
CA ASN A 161 10.57 2.20 -5.11
C ASN A 161 9.79 2.53 -3.83
N TYR A 162 10.50 2.76 -2.73
CA TYR A 162 9.93 3.13 -1.45
C TYR A 162 9.23 4.49 -1.52
N ASN A 163 9.94 5.51 -2.01
CA ASN A 163 9.39 6.86 -2.12
C ASN A 163 8.22 6.93 -3.11
N ARG A 164 8.30 6.20 -4.23
CA ARG A 164 7.18 6.07 -5.19
C ARG A 164 5.96 5.44 -4.55
N ASN A 165 6.12 4.39 -3.76
CA ASN A 165 4.99 3.72 -3.13
C ASN A 165 4.29 4.63 -2.12
N ASP A 166 5.07 5.33 -1.27
CA ASP A 166 4.53 6.31 -0.34
C ASP A 166 3.85 7.50 -1.08
N PHE A 167 4.40 7.93 -2.23
CA PHE A 167 3.80 8.96 -3.08
C PHE A 167 2.45 8.52 -3.67
N ILE A 168 2.36 7.29 -4.21
CA ILE A 168 1.12 6.74 -4.74
C ILE A 168 0.06 6.63 -3.63
N GLU A 169 0.44 6.11 -2.46
CA GLU A 169 -0.46 6.02 -1.31
C GLU A 169 -0.98 7.41 -0.90
N LEU A 170 -0.10 8.41 -0.88
CA LEU A 170 -0.48 9.78 -0.57
C LEU A 170 -1.47 10.35 -1.58
N LEU A 171 -1.20 10.20 -2.89
CA LEU A 171 -2.13 10.63 -3.94
C LEU A 171 -3.51 9.99 -3.81
N MET A 172 -3.56 8.71 -3.48
CA MET A 172 -4.82 7.99 -3.25
C MET A 172 -5.60 8.62 -2.10
N ILE A 173 -4.94 8.87 -0.97
CA ILE A 173 -5.57 9.45 0.21
C ILE A 173 -5.99 10.90 -0.05
N GLU A 174 -5.15 11.72 -0.68
CA GLU A 174 -5.45 13.15 -0.90
C GLU A 174 -6.63 13.38 -1.83
N ASN A 175 -6.78 12.55 -2.85
CA ASN A 175 -7.73 12.82 -3.93
C ASN A 175 -9.03 11.99 -3.84
N ASN A 176 -9.20 11.16 -2.81
CA ASN A 176 -10.40 10.33 -2.64
C ASN A 176 -10.97 10.44 -1.23
N GLU A 177 -12.13 11.07 -1.11
CA GLU A 177 -12.81 11.26 0.17
C GLU A 177 -13.32 9.95 0.79
N ASN A 178 -13.57 8.93 -0.02
CA ASN A 178 -14.01 7.60 0.44
C ASN A 178 -12.87 6.75 1.00
N ILE A 179 -11.63 7.24 0.94
CA ILE A 179 -10.48 6.55 1.52
C ILE A 179 -10.33 6.94 2.99
N LEU A 180 -10.42 5.95 3.85
CA LEU A 180 -10.08 6.08 5.25
C LEU A 180 -8.59 5.75 5.43
N PRO A 181 -7.74 6.76 5.71
CA PRO A 181 -6.32 6.52 5.94
C PRO A 181 -6.08 5.86 7.29
N THR A 182 -5.09 4.98 7.37
CA THR A 182 -4.57 4.51 8.66
C THR A 182 -3.63 5.57 9.26
N LEU A 183 -3.82 5.93 10.52
CA LEU A 183 -2.98 6.96 11.16
C LEU A 183 -1.57 6.47 11.51
N LYS A 184 -1.33 5.18 11.39
CA LYS A 184 -0.01 4.53 11.49
C LYS A 184 0.08 3.40 10.49
N HIS A 185 1.30 2.93 10.25
CA HIS A 185 1.51 1.74 9.43
C HIS A 185 0.84 0.51 10.04
N ILE A 186 0.08 -0.22 9.22
CA ILE A 186 -0.53 -1.50 9.54
C ILE A 186 -0.01 -2.52 8.52
N ASN A 187 0.54 -3.62 9.01
CA ASN A 187 1.05 -4.66 8.12
C ASN A 187 -0.08 -5.21 7.23
N GLY A 188 0.11 -5.13 5.92
CA GLY A 188 -0.83 -5.61 4.90
C GLY A 188 -2.09 -4.77 4.74
N VAL A 189 -2.15 -3.55 5.30
CA VAL A 189 -3.26 -2.60 5.07
C VAL A 189 -2.69 -1.19 4.95
N ASP A 190 -2.77 -0.62 3.77
CA ASP A 190 -2.36 0.77 3.55
C ASP A 190 -3.52 1.73 3.83
N TYR A 191 -4.72 1.40 3.36
CA TYR A 191 -5.95 2.19 3.57
C TYR A 191 -7.21 1.34 3.39
N PHE A 192 -8.36 1.94 3.70
CA PHE A 192 -9.68 1.37 3.41
C PHE A 192 -10.37 2.20 2.33
N ILE A 193 -10.99 1.53 1.38
CA ILE A 193 -11.85 2.13 0.34
C ILE A 193 -13.26 1.59 0.55
N ASP A 194 -14.22 2.46 0.79
CA ASP A 194 -15.61 2.10 1.09
C ASP A 194 -15.74 1.01 2.18
N GLY A 195 -14.86 1.08 3.17
CA GLY A 195 -14.81 0.14 4.29
C GLY A 195 -14.05 -1.15 4.05
N ILE A 196 -13.56 -1.39 2.85
CA ILE A 196 -12.79 -2.58 2.50
C ILE A 196 -11.30 -2.24 2.63
N SER A 197 -10.55 -3.07 3.36
CA SER A 197 -9.11 -2.90 3.52
C SER A 197 -8.35 -3.34 2.28
N PHE A 198 -7.37 -2.56 1.85
CA PHE A 198 -6.50 -2.87 0.72
C PHE A 198 -5.02 -2.77 1.09
N ASP A 199 -4.25 -3.68 0.51
CA ASP A 199 -2.78 -3.69 0.51
C ASP A 199 -2.31 -3.24 -0.88
N GLN A 200 -1.57 -2.14 -0.93
CA GLN A 200 -1.06 -1.54 -2.16
C GLN A 200 0.11 -2.35 -2.72
N LYS A 201 0.04 -2.66 -4.00
CA LYS A 201 1.11 -3.32 -4.75
C LYS A 201 1.46 -2.53 -6.00
N VAL A 202 2.74 -2.28 -6.21
CA VAL A 202 3.22 -1.56 -7.39
C VAL A 202 4.09 -2.47 -8.22
N SER A 203 3.70 -2.71 -9.46
CA SER A 203 4.43 -3.51 -10.43
C SER A 203 5.09 -2.62 -11.49
N LYS A 204 6.33 -2.92 -11.82
CA LYS A 204 7.10 -2.19 -12.85
C LYS A 204 6.66 -2.49 -14.28
N SER A 205 5.89 -3.55 -14.46
CA SER A 205 5.40 -4.01 -15.76
C SER A 205 4.21 -4.94 -15.57
N LEU A 206 3.58 -5.34 -16.66
CA LEU A 206 2.53 -6.36 -16.69
C LEU A 206 3.00 -7.75 -16.21
N GLY A 207 4.33 -7.94 -16.04
CA GLY A 207 4.91 -9.21 -15.66
C GLY A 207 5.23 -10.11 -16.85
N LYS A 208 6.41 -10.75 -16.80
CA LYS A 208 6.91 -11.57 -17.93
C LYS A 208 5.97 -12.73 -18.27
N GLU A 209 5.42 -13.41 -17.28
CA GLU A 209 4.55 -14.58 -17.51
C GLU A 209 3.19 -14.18 -18.11
N TYR A 210 2.70 -12.97 -17.79
CA TYR A 210 1.52 -12.45 -18.44
C TYR A 210 1.80 -12.08 -19.91
N ILE A 211 2.90 -11.33 -20.16
CA ILE A 211 3.26 -10.89 -21.52
C ILE A 211 3.50 -12.07 -22.46
N LYS A 212 4.12 -13.16 -22.01
CA LYS A 212 4.37 -14.37 -22.80
C LYS A 212 3.11 -15.03 -23.37
N GLN A 213 1.94 -14.74 -22.83
CA GLN A 213 0.66 -15.27 -23.31
C GLN A 213 0.17 -14.57 -24.58
N TYR A 214 0.83 -13.48 -24.99
CA TYR A 214 0.44 -12.62 -26.11
C TYR A 214 1.60 -12.53 -27.12
N LYS A 215 1.28 -12.15 -28.37
CA LYS A 215 2.28 -12.00 -29.44
C LYS A 215 3.23 -10.85 -29.17
N ASP A 216 2.72 -9.78 -28.59
CA ASP A 216 3.47 -8.56 -28.29
C ASP A 216 2.90 -7.82 -27.08
N ILE A 217 3.64 -6.82 -26.63
CA ILE A 217 3.27 -6.02 -25.45
C ILE A 217 1.96 -5.25 -25.66
N ASN A 218 1.65 -4.80 -26.86
CA ASN A 218 0.44 -4.02 -27.13
C ASN A 218 -0.82 -4.88 -26.97
N GLN A 219 -0.75 -6.14 -27.41
CA GLN A 219 -1.84 -7.10 -27.18
C GLN A 219 -2.01 -7.42 -25.71
N ALA A 220 -0.90 -7.53 -24.96
CA ALA A 220 -0.96 -7.73 -23.51
C ALA A 220 -1.60 -6.52 -22.78
N ILE A 221 -1.22 -5.30 -23.17
CA ILE A 221 -1.81 -4.05 -22.64
C ILE A 221 -3.31 -4.01 -22.93
N LYS A 222 -3.70 -4.24 -24.18
CA LYS A 222 -5.11 -4.27 -24.58
C LYS A 222 -5.91 -5.29 -23.78
N SER A 223 -5.37 -6.49 -23.63
CA SER A 223 -6.01 -7.52 -22.81
C SER A 223 -6.11 -7.13 -21.34
N ALA A 224 -5.12 -6.46 -20.76
CA ALA A 224 -5.17 -5.97 -19.39
C ALA A 224 -6.25 -4.90 -19.19
N GLN A 225 -6.51 -4.07 -20.20
CA GLN A 225 -7.56 -3.06 -20.21
C GLN A 225 -8.95 -3.68 -20.33
N GLU A 226 -9.11 -4.66 -21.23
CA GLU A 226 -10.40 -5.31 -21.53
C GLU A 226 -10.75 -6.42 -20.51
N HIS A 227 -9.74 -7.10 -19.98
CA HIS A 227 -9.83 -8.25 -19.09
C HIS A 227 -8.89 -8.13 -17.89
N PRO A 228 -9.10 -7.13 -17.01
CA PRO A 228 -8.20 -6.85 -15.88
C PRO A 228 -8.03 -8.04 -14.92
N GLU A 229 -9.04 -8.91 -14.80
CA GLU A 229 -9.01 -10.11 -13.96
C GLU A 229 -7.85 -11.05 -14.33
N LYS A 230 -7.50 -11.18 -15.60
CA LYS A 230 -6.40 -12.04 -16.06
C LYS A 230 -5.04 -11.52 -15.60
N LEU A 231 -4.84 -10.20 -15.68
CA LEU A 231 -3.59 -9.59 -15.20
C LEU A 231 -3.50 -9.69 -13.68
N ILE A 232 -4.60 -9.40 -12.97
CA ILE A 232 -4.66 -9.51 -11.50
C ILE A 232 -4.30 -10.93 -11.06
N GLU A 233 -4.86 -11.95 -11.68
CA GLU A 233 -4.56 -13.36 -11.38
C GLU A 233 -3.08 -13.68 -11.59
N SER A 234 -2.51 -13.23 -12.70
CA SER A 234 -1.08 -13.40 -12.98
C SER A 234 -0.19 -12.70 -11.95
N LEU A 235 -0.50 -11.45 -11.58
CA LEU A 235 0.25 -10.70 -10.57
C LEU A 235 0.13 -11.34 -9.19
N PHE A 236 -1.05 -11.82 -8.83
CA PHE A 236 -1.31 -12.48 -7.56
C PHE A 236 -0.53 -13.79 -7.45
N SER A 237 -0.55 -14.63 -8.47
CA SER A 237 0.17 -15.91 -8.50
C SER A 237 1.68 -15.76 -8.45
N ASN A 238 2.24 -14.74 -9.13
CA ASN A 238 3.68 -14.53 -9.24
C ASN A 238 4.30 -13.86 -8.00
N ALA A 239 3.57 -12.97 -7.34
CA ALA A 239 4.13 -12.19 -6.24
C ALA A 239 4.13 -12.93 -4.91
N ASP A 240 3.20 -13.84 -4.71
CA ASP A 240 2.80 -14.25 -3.38
C ASP A 240 2.75 -15.76 -3.15
N SER A 241 3.07 -16.59 -4.13
CA SER A 241 3.02 -18.06 -3.99
C SER A 241 3.86 -18.62 -2.82
N GLY A 242 4.83 -17.84 -2.32
CA GLY A 242 5.63 -18.17 -1.13
C GLY A 242 5.34 -17.32 0.11
N ARG A 243 4.46 -16.31 0.03
CA ARG A 243 4.18 -15.35 1.10
C ARG A 243 2.73 -15.36 1.59
N PHE A 244 1.88 -16.20 1.00
CA PHE A 244 0.53 -16.42 1.49
C PHE A 244 0.59 -17.11 2.84
N ASN A 245 0.66 -16.30 3.87
CA ASN A 245 0.23 -16.77 5.18
C ASN A 245 -1.12 -16.10 5.47
N ALA A 246 -1.98 -16.80 6.18
CA ALA A 246 -3.31 -16.35 6.60
C ALA A 246 -3.31 -15.05 7.44
N LEU A 247 -2.21 -14.31 7.45
CA LEU A 247 -1.93 -13.13 8.27
C LEU A 247 -1.90 -11.83 7.43
N THR A 248 -1.85 -11.93 6.09
CA THR A 248 -1.83 -10.76 5.21
C THR A 248 -3.23 -10.49 4.67
N ASN A 249 -3.53 -9.21 4.47
CA ASN A 249 -4.76 -8.80 3.80
C ASN A 249 -4.74 -9.34 2.36
N GLN A 250 -5.81 -10.00 1.97
CA GLN A 250 -5.93 -10.62 0.65
C GLN A 250 -6.38 -9.62 -0.41
N ASN A 251 -7.11 -8.57 -0.03
CA ASN A 251 -7.56 -7.54 -0.97
C ASN A 251 -6.37 -6.69 -1.42
N LYS A 252 -6.25 -6.47 -2.72
CA LYS A 252 -5.11 -5.78 -3.33
C LYS A 252 -5.56 -4.62 -4.20
N ILE A 253 -4.78 -3.55 -4.18
CA ILE A 253 -4.81 -2.55 -5.23
C ILE A 253 -3.48 -2.60 -5.99
N TYR A 254 -3.54 -2.90 -7.27
CA TYR A 254 -2.38 -3.01 -8.14
C TYR A 254 -2.23 -1.74 -8.96
N PHE A 255 -1.08 -1.11 -8.84
CA PHE A 255 -0.60 -0.06 -9.74
C PHE A 255 0.42 -0.68 -10.67
N VAL A 256 0.12 -0.74 -11.95
CA VAL A 256 0.96 -1.44 -12.94
C VAL A 256 1.45 -0.46 -13.99
N PHE A 257 2.77 -0.27 -14.02
CA PHE A 257 3.42 0.55 -15.04
C PHE A 257 3.49 -0.24 -16.34
N MET A 258 3.00 0.35 -17.44
CA MET A 258 3.00 -0.31 -18.74
C MET A 258 4.32 -0.09 -19.49
N ASP A 259 4.88 1.11 -19.40
CA ASP A 259 6.05 1.56 -20.18
C ASP A 259 7.29 1.85 -19.33
N GLY A 260 7.47 1.13 -18.21
CA GLY A 260 8.64 1.32 -17.36
C GLY A 260 8.51 2.48 -16.37
N ILE A 261 9.60 3.24 -16.19
CA ILE A 261 9.61 4.35 -15.23
C ILE A 261 8.80 5.52 -15.77
N GLN A 262 7.80 5.93 -14.99
CA GLN A 262 6.97 7.07 -15.31
C GLN A 262 7.33 8.30 -14.44
N PRO A 263 7.34 9.50 -15.01
CA PRO A 263 7.53 10.72 -14.23
C PRO A 263 6.35 10.93 -13.26
N PRO A 264 6.57 11.59 -12.12
CA PRO A 264 5.52 11.83 -11.11
C PRO A 264 4.24 12.45 -11.66
N VAL A 265 4.38 13.34 -12.64
CA VAL A 265 3.24 13.99 -13.30
C VAL A 265 2.36 12.99 -14.04
N ALA A 266 2.96 12.03 -14.76
CA ALA A 266 2.23 10.98 -15.45
C ALA A 266 1.55 10.01 -14.47
N ILE A 267 2.24 9.66 -13.38
CA ILE A 267 1.67 8.83 -12.32
C ILE A 267 0.43 9.53 -11.72
N LYS A 268 0.57 10.79 -11.37
CA LYS A 268 -0.53 11.61 -10.83
C LYS A 268 -1.70 11.67 -11.80
N PHE A 269 -1.45 11.96 -13.06
CA PHE A 269 -2.48 12.06 -14.09
C PHE A 269 -3.25 10.74 -14.24
N ASN A 270 -2.55 9.61 -14.32
CA ASN A 270 -3.17 8.31 -14.50
C ASN A 270 -3.99 7.88 -13.29
N ILE A 271 -3.48 8.11 -12.07
CA ILE A 271 -4.22 7.79 -10.84
C ILE A 271 -5.50 8.64 -10.70
N LEU A 272 -5.45 9.92 -11.08
CA LEU A 272 -6.60 10.83 -10.96
C LEU A 272 -7.65 10.64 -12.05
N LYS A 273 -7.28 10.05 -13.19
CA LYS A 273 -8.15 9.82 -14.32
C LYS A 273 -9.04 8.58 -14.15
N ASP A 274 -8.54 7.55 -13.47
CA ASP A 274 -9.20 6.27 -13.40
C ASP A 274 -10.30 6.23 -12.33
N GLU A 275 -11.47 5.70 -12.71
CA GLU A 275 -12.49 5.26 -11.77
C GLU A 275 -12.07 3.91 -11.16
N PHE A 276 -12.07 3.83 -9.83
CA PHE A 276 -11.70 2.59 -9.14
C PHE A 276 -12.80 1.56 -9.25
N LYS A 277 -12.58 0.55 -10.08
CA LYS A 277 -13.48 -0.60 -10.18
C LYS A 277 -13.00 -1.73 -9.28
N VAL A 278 -13.79 -2.05 -8.29
CA VAL A 278 -13.54 -3.24 -7.45
C VAL A 278 -13.95 -4.50 -8.20
N ILE A 279 -13.01 -5.42 -8.35
CA ILE A 279 -13.18 -6.71 -9.03
C ILE A 279 -13.17 -7.81 -7.97
N ASN A 280 -14.21 -8.65 -7.96
CA ASN A 280 -14.21 -9.84 -7.12
C ASN A 280 -13.37 -10.91 -7.80
N MET A 281 -12.35 -11.36 -7.11
CA MET A 281 -11.41 -12.37 -7.59
C MET A 281 -11.57 -13.66 -6.80
N LYS A 282 -11.31 -14.76 -7.49
CA LYS A 282 -11.28 -16.10 -6.89
C LYS A 282 -10.09 -16.84 -7.48
N THR A 283 -9.21 -17.33 -6.64
CA THR A 283 -8.02 -18.03 -7.10
C THR A 283 -7.68 -19.21 -6.20
N LYS A 284 -6.95 -20.15 -6.74
CA LYS A 284 -6.42 -21.30 -6.01
C LYS A 284 -4.96 -21.08 -5.71
N TYR A 285 -4.53 -21.45 -4.52
CA TYR A 285 -3.13 -21.42 -4.13
C TYR A 285 -2.78 -22.66 -3.33
N ASN A 286 -1.51 -23.03 -3.34
CA ASN A 286 -1.00 -24.16 -2.59
C ASN A 286 -0.34 -23.67 -1.31
N LEU A 287 -0.88 -24.08 -0.16
CA LEU A 287 -0.28 -23.82 1.15
C LEU A 287 0.18 -25.14 1.76
N ASN A 288 1.50 -25.35 1.84
CA ASN A 288 2.09 -26.56 2.42
C ASN A 288 1.60 -27.87 1.75
N GLY A 289 1.43 -27.88 0.43
CA GLY A 289 0.95 -29.03 -0.32
C GLY A 289 -0.56 -29.21 -0.38
N ILE A 290 -1.33 -28.30 0.25
CA ILE A 290 -2.81 -28.34 0.25
C ILE A 290 -3.30 -27.20 -0.66
N GLU A 291 -4.05 -27.57 -1.72
CA GLU A 291 -4.73 -26.59 -2.56
C GLU A 291 -5.89 -25.96 -1.77
N GLN A 292 -5.89 -24.64 -1.69
CA GLN A 292 -6.92 -23.84 -1.05
C GLN A 292 -7.48 -22.84 -2.06
N GLU A 293 -8.75 -22.54 -1.96
CA GLU A 293 -9.42 -21.52 -2.72
C GLU A 293 -9.59 -20.27 -1.87
N ILE A 294 -9.34 -19.11 -2.46
CA ILE A 294 -9.43 -17.83 -1.79
C ILE A 294 -10.26 -16.88 -2.65
N GLU A 295 -11.18 -16.18 -2.00
CA GLU A 295 -11.90 -15.06 -2.57
C GLU A 295 -11.35 -13.75 -2.02
N TYR A 296 -11.10 -12.79 -2.90
CA TYR A 296 -10.57 -11.48 -2.53
C TYR A 296 -11.06 -10.40 -3.49
N LYS A 297 -10.92 -9.15 -3.07
CA LYS A 297 -11.24 -7.99 -3.90
C LYS A 297 -9.95 -7.37 -4.42
N ALA A 298 -9.95 -6.96 -5.67
CA ALA A 298 -8.83 -6.30 -6.30
C ALA A 298 -9.27 -5.05 -7.04
N ILE A 299 -8.34 -4.09 -7.14
CA ILE A 299 -8.43 -2.93 -8.01
C ILE A 299 -7.18 -2.93 -8.86
N LEU A 300 -7.31 -2.66 -10.15
CA LEU A 300 -6.20 -2.53 -11.09
C LEU A 300 -6.18 -1.11 -11.66
N ILE A 301 -5.03 -0.46 -11.56
CA ILE A 301 -4.74 0.85 -12.15
C ILE A 301 -3.52 0.69 -13.05
N LEU A 302 -3.72 0.91 -14.35
CA LEU A 302 -2.66 0.88 -15.36
C LEU A 302 -2.06 2.29 -15.50
N ILE A 303 -0.74 2.41 -15.37
CA ILE A 303 0.01 3.67 -15.38
C ILE A 303 0.96 3.70 -16.57
#